data_7894983d9c6cd1d102b964498842e40b
#
_entry.id   7894983d9c6cd1d102b964498842e40b
#
_cell.length_a   1.000
_cell.length_b   1.000
_cell.length_c   1.000
_cell.angle_alpha   90.00
_cell.angle_beta   90.00
_cell.angle_gamma   90.00
#
_symmetry.space_group_name_H-M   'P 1'
#
loop_
_entity.id
_entity.type
_entity.pdbx_description
1 polymer ?
#
loop_
_entity_poly.entity_id
_entity_poly.type
_entity_poly.pdbx_seq_one_letter_code
_entity_poly.pdbx_strand_id
1 'polypeptide(L)'
;EATGYDSEGKAMKLVRVLALLVTAAGSASFGGAVYAQDSTQALNELLQSVREQGRETAAENQRREKEFLEKRNEQKAILDRTRAAVNAEQRRSEALKQQFDDNERALEELSETLRIRIGDMGELFGVVRQVAGDTKGTIESSLTSAQFKDRSAVANRLAEAKALPSIDDLRDLQALLLEEMIESGNVARFETEVEDAAGLKSQQEVVRIGVFNAINETGFLSFESSDGSLRELPRPPADRFVNLAQDFFDAESGSAPMAIDPTRGALLSLVIQTP
;
A
#
# COMPACT_ATOMS: atom_id res chain seq x y z
N GLU A 1 2.75 -11.90 -44.98
CA GLU A 1 1.83 -12.33 -46.05
C GLU A 1 2.03 -11.44 -47.28
N ALA A 2 2.24 -12.12 -48.36
CA ALA A 2 2.72 -11.62 -49.62
C ALA A 2 1.67 -10.78 -50.35
N THR A 3 2.08 -9.64 -50.85
CA THR A 3 1.40 -8.99 -52.00
C THR A 3 2.33 -9.06 -53.20
N GLY A 4 2.00 -10.01 -54.06
CA GLY A 4 2.66 -10.22 -55.35
C GLY A 4 2.56 -9.00 -56.26
N TYR A 5 3.69 -8.67 -56.81
CA TYR A 5 3.93 -7.58 -57.71
C TYR A 5 3.45 -7.99 -59.12
N ASP A 6 2.36 -7.40 -59.56
CA ASP A 6 1.81 -7.57 -60.89
C ASP A 6 2.65 -6.75 -61.93
N SER A 7 3.82 -7.28 -62.29
CA SER A 7 4.71 -6.71 -63.30
C SER A 7 4.57 -7.34 -64.71
N GLU A 8 3.83 -8.45 -64.85
CA GLU A 8 3.69 -9.12 -66.15
C GLU A 8 2.60 -8.54 -67.07
N GLY A 9 1.62 -7.83 -66.52
CA GLY A 9 0.52 -7.31 -67.31
C GLY A 9 0.86 -6.07 -68.20
N LYS A 10 1.95 -5.36 -67.88
CA LYS A 10 2.33 -4.13 -68.63
C LYS A 10 3.34 -4.39 -69.76
N ALA A 11 4.18 -5.42 -69.62
CA ALA A 11 5.15 -5.79 -70.67
C ALA A 11 4.48 -6.38 -71.92
N MET A 12 3.35 -7.07 -71.78
CA MET A 12 2.66 -7.73 -72.89
C MET A 12 1.83 -6.77 -73.74
N LYS A 13 1.52 -5.51 -73.25
CA LYS A 13 0.84 -4.49 -74.05
C LYS A 13 1.78 -3.74 -74.92
N LEU A 14 3.06 -3.59 -74.56
CA LEU A 14 4.06 -2.88 -75.38
C LEU A 14 4.55 -3.70 -76.59
N VAL A 15 4.56 -5.00 -76.50
CA VAL A 15 4.98 -5.88 -77.62
C VAL A 15 3.89 -5.98 -78.71
N ARG A 16 2.60 -5.79 -78.35
CA ARG A 16 1.50 -5.82 -79.33
C ARG A 16 1.37 -4.59 -80.17
N VAL A 17 1.89 -3.46 -79.75
CA VAL A 17 1.86 -2.18 -80.55
C VAL A 17 3.02 -2.14 -81.58
N LEU A 18 4.12 -2.83 -81.30
CA LEU A 18 5.27 -2.87 -82.24
C LEU A 18 5.10 -3.87 -83.38
N ALA A 19 4.19 -4.82 -83.28
CA ALA A 19 3.97 -5.86 -84.31
C ALA A 19 3.01 -5.47 -85.42
N LEU A 20 2.31 -4.31 -85.27
CA LEU A 20 1.30 -3.81 -86.26
C LEU A 20 1.86 -2.80 -87.30
N LEU A 21 3.15 -2.47 -87.20
CA LEU A 21 3.80 -1.42 -88.12
C LEU A 21 4.68 -2.00 -89.22
N VAL A 22 4.79 -3.36 -89.36
CA VAL A 22 5.69 -3.99 -90.34
C VAL A 22 4.95 -4.60 -91.54
N THR A 23 3.61 -4.59 -91.63
CA THR A 23 2.85 -5.25 -92.71
C THR A 23 2.19 -4.31 -93.71
N ALA A 24 2.61 -3.03 -93.80
CA ALA A 24 2.09 -2.12 -94.79
C ALA A 24 3.17 -1.54 -95.79
N ALA A 25 4.11 -2.38 -96.16
CA ALA A 25 5.07 -2.00 -97.22
C ALA A 25 5.14 -3.10 -98.30
N GLY A 26 4.13 -3.08 -99.16
CA GLY A 26 4.16 -3.95 -100.35
C GLY A 26 2.90 -3.81 -101.20
N SER A 27 2.94 -2.95 -102.12
CA SER A 27 2.19 -2.85 -103.39
C SER A 27 1.50 -1.52 -103.59
N ALA A 28 2.13 -0.65 -104.39
CA ALA A 28 1.47 0.08 -105.42
C ALA A 28 2.51 0.93 -106.17
N SER A 29 2.97 0.38 -107.26
CA SER A 29 3.50 1.20 -108.39
C SER A 29 2.32 1.65 -109.15
N PHE A 30 2.30 2.93 -109.52
CA PHE A 30 1.62 3.66 -110.55
C PHE A 30 0.82 4.88 -110.04
N GLY A 31 1.29 6.06 -110.52
CA GLY A 31 0.44 7.19 -110.69
C GLY A 31 0.82 8.44 -109.89
N GLY A 32 1.63 9.30 -110.53
CA GLY A 32 1.40 10.70 -110.67
C GLY A 32 1.46 11.63 -109.45
N ALA A 33 2.54 12.28 -109.29
CA ALA A 33 2.83 13.73 -109.11
C ALA A 33 1.73 14.67 -108.51
N VAL A 34 1.02 14.32 -107.40
CA VAL A 34 0.18 15.30 -106.66
C VAL A 34 0.34 15.20 -105.14
N TYR A 35 1.07 14.27 -104.61
CA TYR A 35 1.15 14.03 -103.17
C TYR A 35 2.41 14.52 -102.42
N ALA A 36 3.21 15.41 -103.06
CA ALA A 36 4.44 15.88 -102.40
C ALA A 36 4.23 16.98 -101.35
N GLN A 37 3.06 17.60 -101.33
CA GLN A 37 2.77 18.68 -100.37
C GLN A 37 2.10 18.20 -99.11
N ASP A 38 1.32 17.09 -99.14
CA ASP A 38 0.63 16.53 -98.06
C ASP A 38 1.55 15.66 -97.13
N SER A 39 2.60 15.06 -97.78
CA SER A 39 3.58 14.23 -97.03
C SER A 39 4.55 15.06 -96.17
N THR A 40 4.85 16.30 -96.58
CA THR A 40 5.69 17.21 -95.79
C THR A 40 4.93 17.79 -94.60
N GLN A 41 3.63 17.97 -94.74
CA GLN A 41 2.77 18.44 -93.62
C GLN A 41 2.55 17.31 -92.58
N ALA A 42 2.28 16.10 -93.00
CA ALA A 42 2.15 14.91 -92.11
C ALA A 42 3.50 14.60 -91.39
N LEU A 43 4.64 14.80 -92.08
CA LEU A 43 5.95 14.60 -91.45
C LEU A 43 6.24 15.68 -90.39
N ASN A 44 5.84 16.92 -90.64
CA ASN A 44 5.97 18.02 -89.67
C ASN A 44 5.06 17.81 -88.46
N GLU A 45 3.83 17.36 -88.68
CA GLU A 45 2.91 17.01 -87.61
C GLU A 45 3.46 15.83 -86.75
N LEU A 46 4.02 14.80 -87.41
CA LEU A 46 4.66 13.70 -86.70
C LEU A 46 5.90 14.16 -85.91
N LEU A 47 6.71 15.03 -86.47
CA LEU A 47 7.86 15.66 -85.84
C LEU A 47 7.44 16.49 -84.61
N GLN A 48 6.33 17.25 -84.71
CA GLN A 48 5.77 17.97 -83.56
C GLN A 48 5.26 17.03 -82.49
N SER A 49 4.48 16.00 -82.83
CA SER A 49 3.98 15.04 -81.91
C SER A 49 5.11 14.26 -81.17
N VAL A 50 6.16 13.87 -81.87
CA VAL A 50 7.34 13.22 -81.27
C VAL A 50 8.08 14.18 -80.33
N ARG A 51 8.20 15.49 -80.73
CA ARG A 51 8.81 16.48 -79.80
C ARG A 51 7.95 16.74 -78.57
N GLU A 52 6.64 16.76 -78.72
CA GLU A 52 5.70 16.99 -77.65
C GLU A 52 5.69 15.80 -76.68
N GLN A 53 5.60 14.57 -77.22
CA GLN A 53 5.76 13.35 -76.44
C GLN A 53 7.14 13.26 -75.74
N GLY A 54 8.21 13.69 -76.47
CA GLY A 54 9.54 13.75 -75.86
C GLY A 54 9.62 14.72 -74.67
N ARG A 55 8.94 15.89 -74.79
CA ARG A 55 8.85 16.84 -73.66
C ARG A 55 8.01 16.33 -72.51
N GLU A 56 6.85 15.73 -72.80
CA GLU A 56 5.98 15.13 -71.76
C GLU A 56 6.68 13.98 -70.99
N THR A 57 7.35 13.06 -71.74
CA THR A 57 8.14 11.98 -71.19
C THR A 57 9.30 12.50 -70.32
N ALA A 58 10.00 13.57 -70.81
CA ALA A 58 11.07 14.19 -70.05
C ALA A 58 10.54 14.82 -68.72
N ALA A 59 9.40 15.54 -68.79
CA ALA A 59 8.78 16.15 -67.62
C ALA A 59 8.28 15.09 -66.61
N GLU A 60 7.70 14.01 -67.15
CA GLU A 60 7.28 12.89 -66.29
C GLU A 60 8.45 12.15 -65.59
N ASN A 61 9.53 11.94 -66.34
CA ASN A 61 10.75 11.34 -65.79
C ASN A 61 11.37 12.24 -64.72
N GLN A 62 11.44 13.57 -64.94
CA GLN A 62 11.91 14.50 -63.92
C GLN A 62 11.02 14.47 -62.66
N ARG A 63 9.71 14.38 -62.83
CA ARG A 63 8.77 14.29 -61.71
C ARG A 63 8.97 12.99 -60.92
N ARG A 64 9.11 11.87 -61.61
CA ARG A 64 9.37 10.56 -60.99
C ARG A 64 10.72 10.53 -60.28
N GLU A 65 11.75 11.12 -60.86
CA GLU A 65 13.07 11.20 -60.24
C GLU A 65 13.02 12.02 -58.95
N LYS A 66 12.35 13.18 -59.01
CA LYS A 66 12.17 14.04 -57.82
C LYS A 66 11.39 13.30 -56.70
N GLU A 67 10.29 12.66 -57.06
CA GLU A 67 9.49 11.88 -56.10
C GLU A 67 10.28 10.69 -55.51
N PHE A 68 11.09 10.04 -56.31
CA PHE A 68 11.98 8.98 -55.85
C PHE A 68 13.03 9.49 -54.86
N LEU A 69 13.65 10.62 -55.15
CA LEU A 69 14.64 11.24 -54.26
C LEU A 69 14.01 11.71 -52.93
N GLU A 70 12.80 12.28 -52.97
CA GLU A 70 12.06 12.68 -51.79
C GLU A 70 11.74 11.47 -50.92
N LYS A 71 11.16 10.42 -51.50
CA LYS A 71 10.86 9.16 -50.78
C LYS A 71 12.10 8.49 -50.17
N ARG A 72 13.22 8.51 -50.92
CA ARG A 72 14.50 7.99 -50.41
C ARG A 72 15.02 8.78 -49.20
N ASN A 73 14.89 10.10 -49.22
CA ASN A 73 15.32 10.97 -48.13
C ASN A 73 14.42 10.79 -46.91
N GLU A 74 13.12 10.64 -47.11
CA GLU A 74 12.18 10.29 -46.00
C GLU A 74 12.50 8.94 -45.36
N GLN A 75 12.74 7.91 -46.16
CA GLN A 75 13.15 6.59 -45.67
C GLN A 75 14.46 6.64 -44.89
N LYS A 76 15.43 7.42 -45.36
CA LYS A 76 16.69 7.64 -44.65
C LYS A 76 16.46 8.34 -43.30
N ALA A 77 15.63 9.38 -43.26
CA ALA A 77 15.30 10.12 -42.06
C ALA A 77 14.55 9.21 -41.01
N ILE A 78 13.63 8.39 -41.50
CA ILE A 78 12.93 7.39 -40.66
C ILE A 78 13.92 6.38 -40.09
N LEU A 79 14.82 5.85 -40.92
CA LEU A 79 15.83 4.89 -40.50
C LEU A 79 16.76 5.47 -39.43
N ASP A 80 17.23 6.71 -39.63
CA ASP A 80 18.13 7.38 -38.69
C ASP A 80 17.43 7.66 -37.34
N ARG A 81 16.14 8.09 -37.37
CA ARG A 81 15.32 8.26 -36.17
C ARG A 81 15.10 6.94 -35.44
N THR A 82 14.78 5.88 -36.19
CA THR A 82 14.55 4.55 -35.59
C THR A 82 15.82 4.01 -34.96
N ARG A 83 16.97 4.15 -35.60
CA ARG A 83 18.28 3.77 -35.06
C ARG A 83 18.61 4.56 -33.78
N ALA A 84 18.36 5.87 -33.79
CA ALA A 84 18.55 6.70 -32.59
C ALA A 84 17.65 6.28 -31.44
N ALA A 85 16.37 5.97 -31.72
CA ALA A 85 15.44 5.47 -30.73
C ALA A 85 15.85 4.11 -30.15
N VAL A 86 16.26 3.17 -30.99
CA VAL A 86 16.76 1.85 -30.54
C VAL A 86 17.99 2.02 -29.65
N ASN A 87 18.95 2.85 -30.05
CA ASN A 87 20.16 3.10 -29.26
C ASN A 87 19.83 3.80 -27.91
N ALA A 88 18.83 4.68 -27.88
CA ALA A 88 18.38 5.33 -26.65
C ALA A 88 17.72 4.32 -25.69
N GLU A 89 16.85 3.45 -26.20
CA GLU A 89 16.21 2.39 -25.42
C GLU A 89 17.21 1.35 -24.92
N GLN A 90 18.23 1.04 -25.71
CA GLN A 90 19.27 0.10 -25.31
C GLN A 90 20.08 0.64 -24.13
N ARG A 91 20.48 1.92 -24.19
CA ARG A 91 21.15 2.59 -23.05
C ARG A 91 20.26 2.67 -21.82
N ARG A 92 18.97 2.95 -22.00
CA ARG A 92 17.99 2.95 -20.90
C ARG A 92 17.85 1.56 -20.26
N SER A 93 17.78 0.52 -21.07
CA SER A 93 17.71 -0.86 -20.60
C SER A 93 18.95 -1.25 -19.80
N GLU A 94 20.15 -0.89 -20.30
CA GLU A 94 21.42 -1.15 -19.58
C GLU A 94 21.48 -0.40 -18.24
N ALA A 95 21.06 0.88 -18.21
CA ALA A 95 21.00 1.66 -16.97
C ALA A 95 20.00 1.08 -15.95
N LEU A 96 18.82 0.68 -16.41
CA LEU A 96 17.82 0.04 -15.55
C LEU A 96 18.30 -1.31 -15.02
N LYS A 97 18.99 -2.10 -15.85
CA LYS A 97 19.57 -3.37 -15.41
C LYS A 97 20.61 -3.14 -14.32
N GLN A 98 21.49 -2.16 -14.50
CA GLN A 98 22.49 -1.83 -13.50
C GLN A 98 21.84 -1.34 -12.19
N GLN A 99 20.82 -0.50 -12.28
CA GLN A 99 20.06 -0.05 -11.11
C GLN A 99 19.35 -1.22 -10.40
N PHE A 100 18.84 -2.18 -11.15
CA PHE A 100 18.23 -3.38 -10.59
C PHE A 100 19.26 -4.22 -9.82
N ASP A 101 20.42 -4.48 -10.44
CA ASP A 101 21.51 -5.25 -9.82
C ASP A 101 22.06 -4.54 -8.56
N ASP A 102 22.12 -3.22 -8.55
CA ASP A 102 22.53 -2.42 -7.39
C ASP A 102 21.48 -2.48 -6.27
N ASN A 103 20.18 -2.40 -6.62
CA ASN A 103 19.10 -2.53 -5.66
C ASN A 103 19.04 -3.94 -5.05
N GLU A 104 19.25 -5.00 -5.83
CA GLU A 104 19.31 -6.38 -5.31
C GLU A 104 20.43 -6.53 -4.27
N ARG A 105 21.62 -6.02 -4.58
CA ARG A 105 22.75 -6.05 -3.62
C ARG A 105 22.45 -5.26 -2.35
N ALA A 106 21.85 -4.08 -2.48
CA ALA A 106 21.46 -3.28 -1.33
C ALA A 106 20.37 -3.98 -0.47
N LEU A 107 19.42 -4.64 -1.09
CA LEU A 107 18.40 -5.43 -0.38
C LEU A 107 18.98 -6.62 0.35
N GLU A 108 19.96 -7.33 -0.25
CA GLU A 108 20.64 -8.45 0.39
C GLU A 108 21.43 -7.98 1.61
N GLU A 109 22.21 -6.89 1.49
CA GLU A 109 22.97 -6.30 2.60
C GLU A 109 22.06 -5.81 3.73
N LEU A 110 20.98 -5.10 3.38
CA LEU A 110 20.00 -4.64 4.36
C LEU A 110 19.27 -5.80 5.05
N SER A 111 18.92 -6.85 4.31
CA SER A 111 18.27 -8.04 4.85
C SER A 111 19.18 -8.77 5.85
N GLU A 112 20.48 -8.91 5.53
CA GLU A 112 21.44 -9.53 6.44
C GLU A 112 21.69 -8.65 7.68
N THR A 113 21.82 -7.33 7.48
CA THR A 113 21.92 -6.39 8.60
C THR A 113 20.70 -6.46 9.52
N LEU A 114 19.50 -6.53 8.92
CA LEU A 114 18.25 -6.68 9.66
C LEU A 114 18.22 -8.01 10.42
N ARG A 115 18.61 -9.12 9.77
CA ARG A 115 18.67 -10.46 10.38
C ARG A 115 19.58 -10.49 11.60
N ILE A 116 20.77 -9.89 11.51
CA ILE A 116 21.72 -9.80 12.63
C ILE A 116 21.12 -8.98 13.77
N ARG A 117 20.58 -7.78 13.45
CA ARG A 117 19.98 -6.89 14.46
C ARG A 117 18.73 -7.51 15.12
N ILE A 118 17.89 -8.24 14.37
CA ILE A 118 16.74 -8.95 14.93
C ILE A 118 17.22 -10.12 15.82
N GLY A 119 18.30 -10.82 15.43
CA GLY A 119 18.89 -11.88 16.25
C GLY A 119 19.25 -11.38 17.62
N ASP A 120 19.95 -10.26 17.72
CA ASP A 120 20.37 -9.63 18.99
C ASP A 120 19.17 -9.06 19.77
N MET A 121 18.09 -8.64 19.08
CA MET A 121 16.88 -8.06 19.68
C MET A 121 15.76 -9.08 19.91
N GLY A 122 15.87 -10.29 19.37
CA GLY A 122 14.84 -11.31 19.48
C GLY A 122 14.57 -11.74 20.92
N GLU A 123 15.64 -11.81 21.74
CA GLU A 123 15.53 -12.08 23.17
C GLU A 123 14.80 -10.93 23.89
N LEU A 124 15.18 -9.68 23.59
CA LEU A 124 14.50 -8.49 24.14
C LEU A 124 13.03 -8.48 23.78
N PHE A 125 12.67 -8.84 22.55
CA PHE A 125 11.28 -8.93 22.11
C PHE A 125 10.50 -9.98 22.93
N GLY A 126 11.09 -11.13 23.18
CA GLY A 126 10.52 -12.17 24.05
C GLY A 126 10.26 -11.65 25.47
N VAL A 127 11.23 -10.96 26.06
CA VAL A 127 11.10 -10.34 27.39
C VAL A 127 9.99 -9.29 27.41
N VAL A 128 9.93 -8.41 26.40
CA VAL A 128 8.88 -7.37 26.35
C VAL A 128 7.49 -7.99 26.25
N ARG A 129 7.30 -9.03 25.45
CA ARG A 129 6.02 -9.75 25.37
C ARG A 129 5.62 -10.39 26.70
N GLN A 130 6.57 -11.00 27.37
CA GLN A 130 6.34 -11.60 28.68
C GLN A 130 5.95 -10.53 29.70
N VAL A 131 6.75 -9.46 29.82
CA VAL A 131 6.45 -8.35 30.76
C VAL A 131 5.10 -7.71 30.44
N ALA A 132 4.77 -7.52 29.17
CA ALA A 132 3.48 -7.00 28.78
C ALA A 132 2.32 -7.94 29.17
N GLY A 133 2.51 -9.26 29.01
CA GLY A 133 1.53 -10.26 29.45
C GLY A 133 1.33 -10.26 30.96
N ASP A 134 2.40 -10.21 31.73
CA ASP A 134 2.37 -10.13 33.20
C ASP A 134 1.74 -8.81 33.65
N THR A 135 2.07 -7.69 32.98
CA THR A 135 1.46 -6.38 33.25
C THR A 135 -0.03 -6.40 32.97
N LYS A 136 -0.46 -6.98 31.81
CA LYS A 136 -1.89 -7.16 31.51
C LYS A 136 -2.62 -7.86 32.66
N GLY A 137 -2.13 -9.02 33.11
CA GLY A 137 -2.74 -9.77 34.19
C GLY A 137 -2.78 -8.97 35.50
N THR A 138 -1.73 -8.21 35.81
CA THR A 138 -1.67 -7.33 36.97
C THR A 138 -2.72 -6.23 36.90
N ILE A 139 -2.80 -5.51 35.79
CA ILE A 139 -3.76 -4.42 35.58
C ILE A 139 -5.21 -4.92 35.60
N GLU A 140 -5.50 -6.03 34.92
CA GLU A 140 -6.86 -6.59 34.87
C GLU A 140 -7.34 -7.11 36.26
N SER A 141 -6.43 -7.57 37.07
CA SER A 141 -6.75 -8.01 38.46
C SER A 141 -6.64 -6.87 39.47
N SER A 142 -6.15 -5.71 39.10
CA SER A 142 -5.96 -4.59 40.02
C SER A 142 -7.26 -3.84 40.29
N LEU A 143 -7.50 -3.52 41.55
CA LEU A 143 -8.63 -2.72 42.02
C LEU A 143 -8.62 -1.31 41.39
N THR A 144 -7.46 -0.79 40.97
CA THR A 144 -7.35 0.49 40.26
C THR A 144 -8.14 0.50 38.94
N SER A 145 -8.35 -0.68 38.34
CA SER A 145 -9.12 -0.82 37.08
C SER A 145 -10.62 -0.63 37.25
N ALA A 146 -11.13 -0.64 38.49
CA ALA A 146 -12.50 -0.21 38.77
C ALA A 146 -12.70 1.27 38.57
N GLN A 147 -11.65 2.08 38.82
CA GLN A 147 -11.67 3.53 38.64
C GLN A 147 -11.28 3.92 37.21
N PHE A 148 -10.23 3.30 36.67
CA PHE A 148 -9.67 3.60 35.35
C PHE A 148 -9.92 2.42 34.39
N LYS A 149 -10.91 2.55 33.53
CA LYS A 149 -11.29 1.49 32.58
C LYS A 149 -10.34 1.43 31.36
N ASP A 150 -10.27 0.28 30.72
CA ASP A 150 -9.53 0.05 29.46
C ASP A 150 -8.01 0.28 29.53
N ARG A 151 -7.39 0.28 30.71
CA ARG A 151 -5.96 0.52 30.89
C ARG A 151 -5.08 -0.61 30.32
N SER A 152 -5.61 -1.82 30.23
CA SER A 152 -4.84 -2.99 29.76
C SER A 152 -4.56 -2.96 28.23
N ALA A 153 -5.14 -2.03 27.48
CA ALA A 153 -5.06 -2.00 26.00
C ALA A 153 -3.61 -1.98 25.47
N VAL A 154 -2.71 -1.19 26.09
CA VAL A 154 -1.29 -1.11 25.70
C VAL A 154 -0.60 -2.45 25.98
N ALA A 155 -0.76 -2.99 27.20
CA ALA A 155 -0.16 -4.26 27.59
C ALA A 155 -0.69 -5.42 26.74
N ASN A 156 -1.98 -5.43 26.44
CA ASN A 156 -2.60 -6.43 25.56
C ASN A 156 -2.01 -6.39 24.15
N ARG A 157 -1.95 -5.20 23.53
CA ARG A 157 -1.35 -5.01 22.20
C ARG A 157 0.10 -5.53 22.15
N LEU A 158 0.90 -5.25 23.17
CA LEU A 158 2.31 -5.67 23.23
C LEU A 158 2.46 -7.17 23.53
N ALA A 159 1.62 -7.75 24.36
CA ALA A 159 1.62 -9.19 24.64
C ALA A 159 1.30 -10.03 23.40
N GLU A 160 0.43 -9.52 22.50
CA GLU A 160 0.01 -10.17 21.26
C GLU A 160 0.85 -9.74 20.03
N ALA A 161 1.80 -8.81 20.21
CA ALA A 161 2.60 -8.28 19.10
C ALA A 161 3.37 -9.38 18.37
N LYS A 162 3.34 -9.32 17.03
CA LYS A 162 4.10 -10.22 16.14
C LYS A 162 5.36 -9.57 15.58
N ALA A 163 5.49 -8.26 15.76
CA ALA A 163 6.62 -7.46 15.31
C ALA A 163 7.29 -6.78 16.51
N LEU A 164 8.53 -6.35 16.31
CA LEU A 164 9.30 -5.64 17.34
C LEU A 164 8.55 -4.37 17.76
N PRO A 165 8.37 -4.13 19.08
CA PRO A 165 7.72 -2.94 19.59
C PRO A 165 8.52 -1.69 19.26
N SER A 166 7.84 -0.59 19.03
CA SER A 166 8.47 0.72 18.88
C SER A 166 8.97 1.25 20.24
N ILE A 167 9.81 2.27 20.21
CA ILE A 167 10.26 2.96 21.42
C ILE A 167 9.07 3.60 22.15
N ASP A 168 8.09 4.08 21.42
CA ASP A 168 6.90 4.69 22.01
C ASP A 168 6.01 3.64 22.68
N ASP A 169 5.88 2.44 22.12
CA ASP A 169 5.21 1.31 22.77
C ASP A 169 5.87 0.93 24.11
N LEU A 170 7.19 0.96 24.17
CA LEU A 170 7.93 0.69 25.42
C LEU A 170 7.73 1.81 26.45
N ARG A 171 7.67 3.05 26.03
CA ARG A 171 7.36 4.20 26.90
C ARG A 171 5.95 4.13 27.44
N ASP A 172 4.98 3.75 26.60
CA ASP A 172 3.60 3.56 27.02
C ASP A 172 3.46 2.45 28.05
N LEU A 173 4.17 1.32 27.87
CA LEU A 173 4.20 0.24 28.85
C LEU A 173 4.83 0.69 30.17
N GLN A 174 5.94 1.44 30.10
CA GLN A 174 6.58 2.02 31.28
C GLN A 174 5.66 3.00 32.01
N ALA A 175 4.98 3.87 31.26
CA ALA A 175 4.02 4.82 31.84
C ALA A 175 2.87 4.11 32.55
N LEU A 176 2.33 3.03 31.96
CA LEU A 176 1.28 2.21 32.55
C LEU A 176 1.74 1.56 33.88
N LEU A 177 2.97 1.03 33.93
CA LEU A 177 3.54 0.47 35.14
C LEU A 177 3.73 1.52 36.23
N LEU A 178 4.25 2.71 35.87
CA LEU A 178 4.42 3.80 36.82
C LEU A 178 3.07 4.31 37.35
N GLU A 179 2.07 4.41 36.50
CA GLU A 179 0.72 4.79 36.89
C GLU A 179 0.15 3.80 37.88
N GLU A 180 0.29 2.48 37.62
CA GLU A 180 -0.16 1.44 38.56
C GLU A 180 0.57 1.52 39.92
N MET A 181 1.88 1.77 39.89
CA MET A 181 2.66 1.98 41.10
C MET A 181 2.17 3.17 41.94
N ILE A 182 1.90 4.30 41.27
CA ILE A 182 1.38 5.52 41.94
C ILE A 182 0.00 5.24 42.50
N GLU A 183 -0.89 4.71 41.68
CA GLU A 183 -2.28 4.46 42.09
C GLU A 183 -2.40 3.38 43.15
N SER A 184 -1.45 2.42 43.22
CA SER A 184 -1.43 1.41 44.28
C SER A 184 -1.26 1.99 45.68
N GLY A 185 -0.68 3.19 45.79
CA GLY A 185 -0.51 3.90 47.07
C GLY A 185 -1.56 5.01 47.31
N ASN A 186 -2.37 5.36 46.31
CA ASN A 186 -3.31 6.47 46.43
C ASN A 186 -4.64 6.05 47.05
N VAL A 187 -5.20 6.95 47.87
CA VAL A 187 -6.60 6.90 48.30
C VAL A 187 -7.39 7.81 47.36
N ALA A 188 -8.38 7.22 46.70
CA ALA A 188 -9.17 7.94 45.71
C ALA A 188 -10.68 7.77 45.95
N ARG A 189 -11.41 8.87 45.86
CA ARG A 189 -12.87 8.91 45.94
C ARG A 189 -13.40 9.17 44.53
N PHE A 190 -14.34 8.34 44.08
CA PHE A 190 -14.89 8.44 42.72
C PHE A 190 -16.29 7.83 42.64
N GLU A 191 -17.07 8.22 41.63
CA GLU A 191 -18.37 7.62 41.37
C GLU A 191 -18.22 6.51 40.33
N THR A 192 -18.85 5.36 40.62
CA THR A 192 -18.87 4.23 39.69
C THR A 192 -20.13 3.38 39.90
N GLU A 193 -20.39 2.49 38.91
CA GLU A 193 -21.47 1.53 39.03
C GLU A 193 -21.08 0.41 40.00
N VAL A 194 -21.91 0.20 41.01
CA VAL A 194 -21.77 -0.88 42.00
C VAL A 194 -22.99 -1.79 41.91
N GLU A 195 -22.75 -3.08 41.90
CA GLU A 195 -23.80 -4.11 41.95
C GLU A 195 -24.09 -4.49 43.40
N ASP A 196 -25.34 -4.35 43.81
CA ASP A 196 -25.77 -4.74 45.16
C ASP A 196 -25.91 -6.27 45.32
N ALA A 197 -26.18 -6.74 46.52
CA ALA A 197 -26.36 -8.17 46.82
C ALA A 197 -27.55 -8.80 46.06
N ALA A 198 -28.48 -8.03 45.53
CA ALA A 198 -29.61 -8.49 44.72
C ALA A 198 -29.30 -8.50 43.20
N GLY A 199 -28.12 -8.03 42.79
CA GLY A 199 -27.69 -7.95 41.39
C GLY A 199 -28.16 -6.68 40.69
N LEU A 200 -28.65 -5.66 41.41
CA LEU A 200 -29.04 -4.38 40.86
C LEU A 200 -27.83 -3.43 40.83
N LYS A 201 -27.64 -2.79 39.69
CA LYS A 201 -26.55 -1.85 39.46
C LYS A 201 -27.02 -0.42 39.71
N SER A 202 -26.25 0.33 40.48
CA SER A 202 -26.51 1.73 40.79
C SER A 202 -25.20 2.54 40.82
N GLN A 203 -25.29 3.83 40.46
CA GLN A 203 -24.16 4.74 40.65
C GLN A 203 -23.99 5.04 42.12
N GLN A 204 -22.80 4.79 42.63
CA GLN A 204 -22.47 5.01 44.02
C GLN A 204 -21.10 5.67 44.16
N GLU A 205 -20.93 6.46 45.19
CA GLU A 205 -19.63 6.95 45.59
C GLU A 205 -18.82 5.84 46.26
N VAL A 206 -17.57 5.70 45.77
CA VAL A 206 -16.65 4.66 46.25
C VAL A 206 -15.34 5.29 46.65
N VAL A 207 -14.75 4.82 47.75
CA VAL A 207 -13.41 5.18 48.16
C VAL A 207 -12.52 3.94 47.97
N ARG A 208 -11.48 4.10 47.11
CA ARG A 208 -10.46 3.09 46.88
C ARG A 208 -9.24 3.40 47.74
N ILE A 209 -8.75 2.43 48.45
CA ILE A 209 -7.54 2.49 49.29
C ILE A 209 -6.46 1.68 48.60
N GLY A 210 -5.66 2.33 47.76
CA GLY A 210 -4.64 1.70 46.93
C GLY A 210 -5.20 0.57 46.08
N VAL A 211 -4.53 -0.58 46.08
CA VAL A 211 -4.96 -1.82 45.44
C VAL A 211 -5.59 -2.80 46.40
N PHE A 212 -5.81 -2.37 47.65
CA PHE A 212 -6.18 -3.27 48.74
C PHE A 212 -7.69 -3.38 48.95
N ASN A 213 -8.37 -2.25 49.09
CA ASN A 213 -9.80 -2.21 49.41
C ASN A 213 -10.55 -1.15 48.60
N ALA A 214 -11.81 -1.45 48.26
CA ALA A 214 -12.82 -0.46 47.88
C ALA A 214 -13.95 -0.52 48.92
N ILE A 215 -14.47 0.64 49.27
CA ILE A 215 -15.58 0.80 50.21
C ILE A 215 -16.60 1.77 49.68
N ASN A 216 -17.86 1.60 50.09
CA ASN A 216 -18.94 2.56 49.89
C ASN A 216 -19.56 2.88 51.27
N GLU A 217 -20.70 3.59 51.26
CA GLU A 217 -21.44 3.90 52.51
C GLU A 217 -21.84 2.66 53.32
N THR A 218 -22.08 1.53 52.67
CA THR A 218 -22.50 0.28 53.29
C THR A 218 -21.35 -0.57 53.86
N GLY A 219 -20.11 -0.35 53.34
CA GLY A 219 -18.92 -1.05 53.79
C GLY A 219 -18.00 -1.51 52.67
N PHE A 220 -17.42 -2.70 52.77
CA PHE A 220 -16.46 -3.22 51.81
C PHE A 220 -17.12 -3.73 50.55
N LEU A 221 -16.44 -3.47 49.42
CA LEU A 221 -16.79 -3.98 48.10
C LEU A 221 -15.79 -5.03 47.63
N SER A 222 -16.25 -5.98 46.85
CA SER A 222 -15.40 -6.92 46.10
C SER A 222 -15.20 -6.42 44.69
N PHE A 223 -13.99 -6.61 44.15
CA PHE A 223 -13.68 -6.35 42.76
C PHE A 223 -13.73 -7.64 41.95
N GLU A 224 -14.53 -7.65 40.89
CA GLU A 224 -14.62 -8.76 39.95
C GLU A 224 -13.80 -8.45 38.71
N SER A 225 -12.65 -9.13 38.59
CA SER A 225 -11.69 -8.86 37.49
C SER A 225 -12.21 -9.28 36.11
N SER A 226 -13.22 -10.14 36.04
CA SER A 226 -13.75 -10.66 34.79
C SER A 226 -14.51 -9.59 33.97
N ASP A 227 -15.16 -8.64 34.66
CA ASP A 227 -15.95 -7.57 34.08
C ASP A 227 -15.56 -6.16 34.58
N GLY A 228 -14.59 -6.08 35.49
CA GLY A 228 -14.12 -4.84 36.10
C GLY A 228 -15.18 -4.15 37.01
N SER A 229 -16.15 -4.89 37.50
CA SER A 229 -17.23 -4.39 38.36
C SER A 229 -16.89 -4.42 39.84
N LEU A 230 -17.50 -3.51 40.58
CA LEU A 230 -17.52 -3.55 42.04
C LEU A 230 -18.86 -4.11 42.51
N ARG A 231 -18.80 -5.00 43.50
CA ARG A 231 -19.98 -5.67 44.06
C ARG A 231 -20.00 -5.56 45.58
N GLU A 232 -21.17 -5.37 46.14
CA GLU A 232 -21.39 -5.48 47.58
C GLU A 232 -21.15 -6.92 48.03
N LEU A 233 -20.55 -7.08 49.21
CA LEU A 233 -20.32 -8.40 49.78
C LEU A 233 -21.66 -9.00 50.24
N PRO A 234 -22.05 -10.20 49.78
CA PRO A 234 -23.27 -10.88 50.25
C PRO A 234 -23.28 -11.15 51.76
N ARG A 235 -22.08 -11.25 52.31
CA ARG A 235 -21.89 -11.38 53.80
C ARG A 235 -20.80 -10.39 54.18
N PRO A 236 -21.14 -9.34 54.98
CA PRO A 236 -20.15 -8.39 55.47
C PRO A 236 -19.16 -9.05 56.45
N PRO A 237 -17.94 -8.54 56.56
CA PRO A 237 -17.00 -8.92 57.59
C PRO A 237 -17.54 -8.52 58.99
N ALA A 238 -16.81 -8.86 60.08
CA ALA A 238 -17.24 -8.52 61.42
C ALA A 238 -17.45 -7.01 61.58
N ASP A 239 -18.49 -6.63 62.32
CA ASP A 239 -18.99 -5.25 62.49
C ASP A 239 -17.89 -4.24 62.82
N ARG A 240 -16.87 -4.64 63.59
CA ARG A 240 -15.72 -3.78 63.92
C ARG A 240 -14.97 -3.27 62.68
N PHE A 241 -14.92 -4.09 61.60
CA PHE A 241 -14.25 -3.70 60.36
C PHE A 241 -15.19 -2.86 59.47
N VAL A 242 -16.49 -3.20 59.47
CA VAL A 242 -17.50 -2.41 58.75
C VAL A 242 -17.59 -1.00 59.34
N ASN A 243 -17.64 -0.87 60.69
CA ASN A 243 -17.65 0.43 61.35
C ASN A 243 -16.41 1.28 60.99
N LEU A 244 -15.20 0.67 60.99
CA LEU A 244 -13.99 1.36 60.58
C LEU A 244 -14.04 1.82 59.10
N ALA A 245 -14.66 1.03 58.23
CA ALA A 245 -14.82 1.40 56.84
C ALA A 245 -15.80 2.58 56.63
N GLN A 246 -16.91 2.56 57.41
CA GLN A 246 -17.88 3.66 57.41
C GLN A 246 -17.28 4.94 57.99
N ASP A 247 -16.58 4.86 59.13
CA ASP A 247 -15.88 6.01 59.74
C ASP A 247 -14.85 6.62 58.76
N PHE A 248 -14.17 5.75 57.98
CA PHE A 248 -13.21 6.20 56.93
C PHE A 248 -13.91 6.83 55.74
N PHE A 249 -15.05 6.24 55.33
CA PHE A 249 -15.84 6.76 54.20
C PHE A 249 -16.40 8.14 54.52
N ASP A 250 -16.85 8.37 55.74
CA ASP A 250 -17.42 9.64 56.21
C ASP A 250 -16.35 10.71 56.49
N ALA A 251 -15.07 10.33 56.57
CA ALA A 251 -13.99 11.28 56.80
C ALA A 251 -13.71 12.11 55.53
N GLU A 252 -14.11 13.36 55.53
CA GLU A 252 -13.86 14.30 54.40
C GLU A 252 -12.39 14.75 54.28
N SER A 253 -11.66 14.78 55.40
CA SER A 253 -10.27 15.22 55.48
C SER A 253 -9.54 14.73 56.71
N GLY A 254 -8.20 14.71 56.66
CA GLY A 254 -7.37 14.28 57.79
C GLY A 254 -6.90 12.82 57.67
N SER A 255 -6.70 12.17 58.80
CA SER A 255 -6.31 10.76 58.85
C SER A 255 -7.31 9.98 59.68
N ALA A 256 -7.82 8.89 59.17
CA ALA A 256 -8.69 7.95 59.83
C ALA A 256 -8.10 6.53 59.78
N PRO A 257 -8.26 5.70 60.83
CA PRO A 257 -7.81 4.33 60.78
C PRO A 257 -8.70 3.51 59.85
N MET A 258 -8.07 2.64 59.05
CA MET A 258 -8.78 1.73 58.15
C MET A 258 -8.22 0.32 58.23
N ALA A 259 -9.09 -0.68 58.23
CA ALA A 259 -8.68 -2.06 58.10
C ALA A 259 -8.35 -2.40 56.63
N ILE A 260 -7.13 -2.80 56.37
CA ILE A 260 -6.66 -3.14 55.03
C ILE A 260 -6.57 -4.65 54.85
N ASP A 261 -7.11 -5.19 53.77
CA ASP A 261 -6.89 -6.56 53.32
C ASP A 261 -5.57 -6.65 52.54
N PRO A 262 -4.48 -7.19 53.13
CA PRO A 262 -3.19 -7.29 52.44
C PRO A 262 -3.21 -8.29 51.29
N THR A 263 -4.24 -9.09 51.14
CA THR A 263 -4.39 -10.08 50.08
C THR A 263 -5.15 -9.55 48.87
N ARG A 264 -5.41 -8.23 48.82
CA ARG A 264 -6.11 -7.57 47.72
C ARG A 264 -7.52 -8.12 47.49
N GLY A 265 -8.28 -8.37 48.56
CA GLY A 265 -9.65 -8.86 48.51
C GLY A 265 -9.81 -10.39 48.66
N ALA A 266 -8.71 -11.16 48.67
CA ALA A 266 -8.83 -12.62 48.82
C ALA A 266 -9.38 -13.02 50.22
N LEU A 267 -9.03 -12.32 51.28
CA LEU A 267 -9.63 -12.54 52.61
C LEU A 267 -11.12 -12.17 52.63
N LEU A 268 -11.51 -11.12 51.94
CA LEU A 268 -12.91 -10.74 51.84
C LEU A 268 -13.72 -11.80 51.08
N SER A 269 -13.15 -12.38 50.02
CA SER A 269 -13.80 -13.47 49.26
C SER A 269 -13.95 -14.77 50.08
N LEU A 270 -13.03 -15.05 51.02
CA LEU A 270 -13.13 -16.18 51.90
C LEU A 270 -14.31 -16.06 52.91
N VAL A 271 -14.64 -14.82 53.30
CA VAL A 271 -15.82 -14.57 54.19
C VAL A 271 -17.12 -14.97 53.49
N ILE A 272 -17.16 -14.86 52.13
CA ILE A 272 -18.30 -15.28 51.34
C ILE A 272 -18.45 -16.81 51.29
N GLN A 273 -17.35 -17.54 51.30
CA GLN A 273 -17.32 -19.00 51.11
C GLN A 273 -17.49 -19.81 52.37
N THR A 274 -17.36 -19.23 53.59
CA THR A 274 -17.57 -19.91 54.84
C THR A 274 -19.06 -20.05 55.15
N PRO A 275 -19.58 -21.29 55.37
CA PRO A 275 -20.99 -21.53 55.63
C PRO A 275 -21.46 -20.96 56.98
#